data_fc5f3c5624bb575c9b7c79933995d1ed
#
_entry.id   fc5f3c5624bb575c9b7c79933995d1ed
#
_cell.length_a   1.000
_cell.length_b   1.000
_cell.length_c   1.000
_cell.angle_alpha   90.00
_cell.angle_beta   90.00
_cell.angle_gamma   90.00
#
_symmetry.space_group_name_H-M   'P 1'
#
loop_
_entity.id
_entity.type
_entity.pdbx_description
1 polymer ?
#
loop_
_entity_poly.entity_id
_entity_poly.type
_entity_poly.pdbx_seq_one_letter_code
_entity_poly.pdbx_strand_id
1 'polypeptide(L)'
;MTCGAQCHNASKINACQPSVHPHWSIILTLYGIKNCDTVRKARKWIENHQLPVHFHDFRDDGLRQEDLEFWCNTSGWETVFNKLSTSFRALSDADKIDIDQAKAIQLMLAQPTLIKRPVLVVGEHVLIGFDEAAYKRVFSL
;
A
#
# COMPACT_ATOMS: atom_id res chain seq x y z
N MET A 1 8.62 -24.10 -46.81
CA MET A 1 8.33 -24.03 -46.62
C MET A 1 7.92 -23.85 -45.72
N THR A 2 7.89 -23.88 -45.64
CA THR A 2 7.49 -23.82 -44.85
C THR A 2 7.45 -23.18 -44.01
N CYS A 3 7.65 -23.09 -44.03
CA CYS A 3 7.62 -22.60 -43.20
C CYS A 3 7.09 -21.94 -42.79
N GLY A 4 6.89 -21.65 -43.07
CA GLY A 4 6.37 -20.99 -42.73
C GLY A 4 5.75 -20.80 -41.93
N ALA A 5 5.58 -21.15 -41.72
CA ALA A 5 4.94 -20.99 -40.89
C ALA A 5 5.20 -20.62 -39.85
N GLN A 6 5.61 -20.61 -39.93
CA GLN A 6 5.85 -20.26 -39.00
C GLN A 6 5.79 -19.37 -38.42
N CYS A 7 5.97 -19.23 -38.56
CA CYS A 7 6.10 -18.37 -37.97
C CYS A 7 5.21 -17.73 -37.56
N HIS A 8 4.63 -17.78 -37.80
CA HIS A 8 3.80 -17.16 -37.39
C HIS A 8 3.43 -17.20 -36.34
N ASN A 9 3.56 -17.61 -36.13
CA ASN A 9 3.18 -17.78 -35.16
C ASN A 9 3.54 -17.13 -34.25
N ALA A 10 4.16 -17.18 -34.30
CA ALA A 10 4.78 -16.66 -33.39
C ALA A 10 4.29 -15.47 -33.17
N SER A 11 4.13 -15.15 -33.86
CA SER A 11 3.82 -14.04 -33.65
C SER A 11 2.87 -13.82 -32.90
N LYS A 12 2.27 -14.33 -32.78
CA LYS A 12 1.40 -14.13 -32.15
C LYS A 12 1.55 -13.87 -31.01
N ILE A 13 2.08 -14.31 -30.68
CA ILE A 13 2.19 -14.27 -29.55
C ILE A 13 2.28 -13.13 -29.08
N ASN A 14 2.95 -12.67 -29.44
CA ASN A 14 3.18 -11.62 -28.90
C ASN A 14 2.25 -10.87 -28.74
N ALA A 15 1.73 -11.03 -29.35
CA ALA A 15 0.95 -10.28 -29.29
C ALA A 15 0.43 -10.10 -28.17
N CYS A 16 0.25 -10.55 -27.82
CA CYS A 16 -0.25 -10.43 -26.88
C CYS A 16 0.17 -9.84 -26.02
N GLN A 17 0.49 -9.88 -25.79
CA GLN A 17 0.76 -9.59 -24.81
C GLN A 17 0.98 -8.51 -24.43
N PRO A 18 1.37 -8.31 -24.62
CA PRO A 18 1.80 -7.47 -23.94
C PRO A 18 1.13 -6.37 -23.76
N SER A 19 1.03 -6.11 -24.36
CA SER A 19 0.61 -5.05 -24.37
C SER A 19 -0.20 -4.59 -23.47
N VAL A 20 -0.87 -5.01 -23.30
CA VAL A 20 -1.79 -4.67 -22.73
C VAL A 20 -1.72 -4.40 -21.51
N HIS A 21 -1.06 -4.95 -20.98
CA HIS A 21 -1.15 -5.01 -19.78
C HIS A 21 -0.62 -4.06 -18.94
N PRO A 22 0.11 -3.20 -19.24
CA PRO A 22 0.72 -2.32 -18.34
C PRO A 22 -0.19 -1.68 -17.41
N HIS A 23 -1.35 -1.36 -17.83
CA HIS A 23 -2.21 -0.76 -16.94
C HIS A 23 -2.67 -1.62 -15.92
N TRP A 24 -2.75 -2.86 -16.23
CA TRP A 24 -3.30 -3.74 -15.32
C TRP A 24 -2.37 -4.01 -14.28
N SER A 25 -1.10 -3.81 -14.49
CA SER A 25 -0.11 -4.14 -13.54
C SER A 25 -0.12 -3.26 -12.35
N ILE A 26 -0.80 -2.16 -12.37
CA ILE A 26 -0.87 -1.29 -11.22
C ILE A 26 -1.80 -1.92 -10.23
N ILE A 27 -1.20 -2.50 -9.22
CA ILE A 27 -1.97 -3.09 -8.13
C ILE A 27 -2.24 -2.01 -7.13
N LEU A 28 -3.52 -1.83 -6.84
CA LEU A 28 -3.96 -0.81 -5.92
C LEU A 28 -4.35 -1.52 -4.63
N THR A 29 -3.58 -1.32 -3.59
CA THR A 29 -3.83 -1.95 -2.30
C THR A 29 -4.00 -0.91 -1.22
N LEU A 30 -5.08 -1.03 -0.48
CA LEU A 30 -5.34 -0.17 0.66
C LEU A 30 -5.16 -1.00 1.93
N TYR A 31 -4.20 -0.61 2.74
CA TYR A 31 -3.89 -1.32 3.99
C TYR A 31 -4.50 -0.57 5.17
N GLY A 32 -5.09 -1.29 6.07
CA GLY A 32 -5.68 -0.68 7.25
C GLY A 32 -6.36 -1.67 8.16
N ILE A 33 -7.32 -1.18 8.93
CA ILE A 33 -8.13 -1.98 9.83
C ILE A 33 -9.59 -1.66 9.53
N LYS A 34 -10.43 -2.67 9.48
CA LYS A 34 -11.85 -2.48 9.14
C LYS A 34 -12.55 -1.47 10.03
N ASN A 35 -12.25 -1.49 11.31
CA ASN A 35 -12.91 -0.61 12.28
C ASN A 35 -12.17 0.71 12.47
N CYS A 36 -11.91 1.41 11.38
CA CYS A 36 -11.25 2.70 11.43
C CYS A 36 -12.02 3.67 10.53
N ASP A 37 -12.45 4.80 11.09
CA ASP A 37 -13.25 5.77 10.35
C ASP A 37 -12.50 6.32 9.14
N THR A 38 -11.22 6.61 9.30
CA THR A 38 -10.42 7.13 8.19
C THR A 38 -10.27 6.10 7.08
N VAL A 39 -10.13 4.83 7.45
CA VAL A 39 -10.05 3.74 6.46
C VAL A 39 -11.39 3.63 5.72
N ARG A 40 -12.50 3.72 6.45
CA ARG A 40 -13.82 3.67 5.82
C ARG A 40 -14.02 4.81 4.83
N LYS A 41 -13.58 6.01 5.21
CA LYS A 41 -13.67 7.17 4.31
C LYS A 41 -12.86 6.95 3.03
N ALA A 42 -11.64 6.46 3.19
CA ALA A 42 -10.77 6.19 2.04
C ALA A 42 -11.40 5.14 1.12
N ARG A 43 -11.91 4.05 1.70
CA ARG A 43 -12.56 3.00 0.91
C ARG A 43 -13.74 3.54 0.14
N LYS A 44 -14.59 4.32 0.80
CA LYS A 44 -15.75 4.90 0.17
C LYS A 44 -15.37 5.84 -0.98
N TRP A 45 -14.34 6.65 -0.77
CA TRP A 45 -13.85 7.53 -1.81
C TRP A 45 -13.39 6.74 -3.04
N ILE A 46 -12.63 5.66 -2.80
CA ILE A 46 -12.13 4.81 -3.88
C ILE A 46 -13.29 4.14 -4.62
N GLU A 47 -14.29 3.64 -3.88
CA GLU A 47 -15.46 3.02 -4.49
C GLU A 47 -16.26 4.00 -5.31
N ASN A 48 -16.42 5.23 -4.83
CA ASN A 48 -17.15 6.26 -5.55
C ASN A 48 -16.48 6.64 -6.86
N HIS A 49 -15.15 6.47 -6.94
CA HIS A 49 -14.41 6.74 -8.16
C HIS A 49 -14.22 5.47 -9.01
N GLN A 50 -14.85 4.37 -8.59
CA GLN A 50 -14.84 3.11 -9.33
C GLN A 50 -13.42 2.58 -9.58
N LEU A 51 -12.54 2.80 -8.64
CA LEU A 51 -11.15 2.34 -8.75
C LEU A 51 -11.04 0.92 -8.18
N PRO A 52 -10.41 -0.01 -8.89
CA PRO A 52 -10.23 -1.36 -8.37
C PRO A 52 -9.19 -1.34 -7.25
N VAL A 53 -9.57 -1.75 -6.06
CA VAL A 53 -8.66 -1.77 -4.93
C VAL A 53 -8.79 -3.08 -4.17
N HIS A 54 -7.65 -3.60 -3.74
CA HIS A 54 -7.63 -4.73 -2.84
C HIS A 54 -7.46 -4.18 -1.42
N PHE A 55 -8.37 -4.51 -0.53
CA PHE A 55 -8.26 -4.08 0.85
C PHE A 55 -7.54 -5.15 1.67
N HIS A 56 -6.45 -4.76 2.29
CA HIS A 56 -5.64 -5.64 3.13
C HIS A 56 -5.80 -5.21 4.58
N ASP A 57 -6.40 -6.06 5.39
CA ASP A 57 -6.61 -5.77 6.82
C ASP A 57 -5.44 -6.32 7.62
N PHE A 58 -4.76 -5.45 8.38
CA PHE A 58 -3.62 -5.85 9.19
C PHE A 58 -3.94 -6.99 10.17
N ARG A 59 -5.16 -7.05 10.65
CA ARG A 59 -5.54 -8.05 11.64
C ARG A 59 -5.91 -9.39 11.01
N ASP A 60 -6.62 -9.34 9.90
CA ASP A 60 -7.09 -10.55 9.22
C ASP A 60 -6.03 -11.15 8.31
N ASP A 61 -5.33 -10.29 7.58
CA ASP A 61 -4.40 -10.72 6.54
C ASP A 61 -2.94 -10.64 6.98
N GLY A 62 -2.69 -10.06 8.13
CA GLY A 62 -1.35 -9.96 8.68
C GLY A 62 -0.59 -8.75 8.16
N LEU A 63 0.63 -8.61 8.64
CA LEU A 63 1.49 -7.49 8.29
C LEU A 63 2.90 -8.01 8.09
N ARG A 64 3.49 -7.72 6.95
CA ARG A 64 4.83 -8.21 6.64
C ARG A 64 5.86 -7.11 6.88
N GLN A 65 7.02 -7.51 7.33
CA GLN A 65 8.12 -6.57 7.56
C GLN A 65 8.52 -5.87 6.26
N GLU A 66 8.54 -6.60 5.15
CA GLU A 66 8.91 -6.04 3.85
C GLU A 66 8.00 -4.89 3.43
N ASP A 67 6.71 -5.00 3.72
CA ASP A 67 5.77 -3.94 3.41
C ASP A 67 6.08 -2.69 4.22
N LEU A 68 6.35 -2.86 5.51
CA LEU A 68 6.71 -1.73 6.36
C LEU A 68 8.02 -1.07 5.92
N GLU A 69 9.00 -1.88 5.56
CA GLU A 69 10.27 -1.36 5.07
C GLU A 69 10.06 -0.53 3.80
N PHE A 70 9.25 -1.04 2.90
CA PHE A 70 8.92 -0.32 1.66
C PHE A 70 8.24 1.01 1.96
N TRP A 71 7.26 1.02 2.84
CA TRP A 71 6.53 2.24 3.20
C TRP A 71 7.46 3.24 3.88
N CYS A 72 8.31 2.77 4.79
CA CYS A 72 9.24 3.63 5.51
C CYS A 72 10.31 4.20 4.61
N ASN A 73 10.80 3.40 3.66
CA ASN A 73 11.80 3.86 2.72
C ASN A 73 11.23 4.86 1.72
N THR A 74 9.96 4.72 1.39
CA THR A 74 9.31 5.58 0.40
C THR A 74 8.79 6.88 1.02
N SER A 75 8.17 6.80 2.19
CA SER A 75 7.50 7.94 2.82
C SER A 75 8.20 8.46 4.08
N GLY A 76 9.17 7.72 4.59
CA GLY A 76 9.82 8.04 5.85
C GLY A 76 9.11 7.37 7.02
N TRP A 77 9.87 6.76 7.91
CA TRP A 77 9.28 6.02 9.04
C TRP A 77 8.47 6.95 9.96
N GLU A 78 8.88 8.20 10.06
CA GLU A 78 8.17 9.16 10.92
C GLU A 78 6.78 9.48 10.39
N THR A 79 6.60 9.41 9.08
CA THR A 79 5.30 9.60 8.46
C THR A 79 4.40 8.37 8.69
N VAL A 80 4.98 7.19 8.62
CA VAL A 80 4.24 5.93 8.79
C VAL A 80 3.89 5.67 10.25
N PHE A 81 4.78 6.03 11.16
CA PHE A 81 4.64 5.76 12.59
C PHE A 81 3.79 6.84 13.26
N ASN A 82 2.66 6.45 13.82
CA ASN A 82 1.71 7.40 14.40
C ASN A 82 1.96 7.63 15.89
N LYS A 83 2.72 8.66 16.18
CA LYS A 83 3.03 9.04 17.57
C LYS A 83 1.83 9.61 18.32
N LEU A 84 0.77 9.95 17.62
CA LEU A 84 -0.43 10.50 18.24
C LEU A 84 -1.43 9.43 18.63
N SER A 85 -1.16 8.18 18.30
CA SER A 85 -2.08 7.09 18.56
C SER A 85 -2.14 6.74 20.06
N THR A 86 -3.26 6.18 20.46
CA THR A 86 -3.42 5.64 21.81
C THR A 86 -2.38 4.54 22.06
N SER A 87 -2.10 3.74 21.03
CA SER A 87 -1.10 2.68 21.14
C SER A 87 0.28 3.23 21.46
N PHE A 88 0.66 4.36 20.88
CA PHE A 88 1.93 4.99 21.20
C PHE A 88 1.96 5.45 22.66
N ARG A 89 0.87 6.06 23.11
CA ARG A 89 0.82 6.55 24.50
C ARG A 89 0.94 5.40 25.49
N ALA A 90 0.48 4.22 25.10
CA ALA A 90 0.52 3.03 25.96
C ALA A 90 1.88 2.34 25.97
N LEU A 91 2.80 2.74 25.11
CA LEU A 91 4.14 2.15 25.07
C LEU A 91 4.91 2.50 26.34
N SER A 92 5.86 1.64 26.72
CA SER A 92 6.74 1.92 27.84
C SER A 92 7.66 3.08 27.49
N ASP A 93 8.21 3.73 28.52
CA ASP A 93 9.15 4.81 28.30
C ASP A 93 10.38 4.34 27.52
N ALA A 94 10.82 3.11 27.79
CA ALA A 94 11.96 2.52 27.09
C ALA A 94 11.67 2.39 25.57
N ASP A 95 10.44 2.05 25.23
CA ASP A 95 10.07 1.90 23.83
C ASP A 95 9.93 3.25 23.12
N LYS A 96 9.72 4.32 23.86
CA LYS A 96 9.57 5.66 23.29
C LYS A 96 10.89 6.39 23.09
N ILE A 97 11.97 5.85 23.64
CA ILE A 97 13.28 6.50 23.57
C ILE A 97 14.09 5.99 22.40
N ASP A 98 14.81 6.88 21.74
CA ASP A 98 15.73 6.54 20.66
C ASP A 98 15.08 5.71 19.54
N ILE A 99 13.91 6.14 19.10
CA ILE A 99 13.23 5.45 18.02
C ILE A 99 13.88 5.82 16.69
N ASP A 100 14.30 4.79 15.96
CA ASP A 100 14.80 4.94 14.60
C ASP A 100 13.92 4.07 13.70
N GLN A 101 14.26 3.99 12.42
CA GLN A 101 13.45 3.22 11.49
C GLN A 101 13.33 1.75 11.88
N ALA A 102 14.44 1.13 12.27
CA ALA A 102 14.42 -0.29 12.63
C ALA A 102 13.54 -0.54 13.86
N LYS A 103 13.67 0.30 14.87
CA LYS A 103 12.85 0.17 16.08
C LYS A 103 11.38 0.47 15.77
N ALA A 104 11.09 1.47 14.97
CA ALA A 104 9.72 1.80 14.58
C ALA A 104 9.07 0.63 13.85
N ILE A 105 9.79 -0.02 12.95
CA ILE A 105 9.27 -1.18 12.23
C ILE A 105 8.94 -2.32 13.19
N GLN A 106 9.83 -2.59 14.13
CA GLN A 106 9.60 -3.65 15.12
C GLN A 106 8.36 -3.33 15.99
N LEU A 107 8.22 -2.10 16.40
CA LEU A 107 7.07 -1.69 17.20
C LEU A 107 5.76 -1.79 16.39
N MET A 108 5.79 -1.40 15.13
CA MET A 108 4.62 -1.49 14.27
C MET A 108 4.23 -2.93 13.96
N LEU A 109 5.22 -3.81 13.82
CA LEU A 109 4.94 -5.24 13.63
C LEU A 109 4.26 -5.83 14.86
N ALA A 110 4.71 -5.42 16.05
CA ALA A 110 4.11 -5.90 17.29
C ALA A 110 2.72 -5.32 17.50
N GLN A 111 2.53 -4.05 17.12
CA GLN A 111 1.25 -3.36 17.29
C GLN A 111 0.90 -2.57 16.03
N PRO A 112 0.16 -3.19 15.10
CA PRO A 112 -0.21 -2.51 13.85
C PRO A 112 -1.02 -1.22 14.04
N THR A 113 -1.61 -1.02 15.21
CA THR A 113 -2.31 0.22 15.50
C THR A 113 -1.38 1.43 15.63
N LEU A 114 -0.06 1.19 15.67
CA LEU A 114 0.93 2.25 15.62
C LEU A 114 1.12 2.81 14.21
N ILE A 115 0.63 2.11 13.21
CA ILE A 115 0.74 2.56 11.82
C ILE A 115 -0.34 3.59 11.53
N LYS A 116 0.05 4.69 10.90
CA LYS A 116 -0.91 5.70 10.48
C LYS A 116 -1.73 5.13 9.32
N ARG A 117 -3.02 5.05 9.49
CA ARG A 117 -3.93 4.39 8.55
C ARG A 117 -4.79 5.40 7.83
N PRO A 118 -5.22 5.08 6.62
CA PRO A 118 -4.84 3.92 5.82
C PRO A 118 -3.52 4.14 5.09
N VAL A 119 -2.92 3.07 4.60
CA VAL A 119 -1.76 3.15 3.72
C VAL A 119 -2.21 2.71 2.34
N LEU A 120 -2.15 3.60 1.38
CA LEU A 120 -2.53 3.31 0.01
C LEU A 120 -1.28 3.12 -0.82
N VAL A 121 -1.17 1.96 -1.45
CA VAL A 121 -0.04 1.66 -2.33
C VAL A 121 -0.54 1.59 -3.76
N VAL A 122 0.02 2.42 -4.63
CA VAL A 122 -0.31 2.47 -6.05
C VAL A 122 1.00 2.34 -6.82
N GLY A 123 1.31 1.12 -7.25
CA GLY A 123 2.61 0.87 -7.88
C GLY A 123 3.74 1.16 -6.92
N GLU A 124 4.53 2.15 -7.23
CA GLU A 124 5.66 2.57 -6.38
C GLU A 124 5.30 3.74 -5.45
N HIS A 125 4.08 4.23 -5.54
CA HIS A 125 3.64 5.35 -4.72
C HIS A 125 3.00 4.85 -3.43
N VAL A 126 3.34 5.49 -2.33
CA VAL A 126 2.76 5.16 -1.02
C VAL A 126 2.16 6.42 -0.43
N LEU A 127 0.87 6.38 -0.13
CA LEU A 127 0.16 7.49 0.49
C LEU A 127 -0.23 7.09 1.90
N ILE A 128 0.20 7.87 2.87
CA ILE A 128 -0.04 7.60 4.28
C ILE A 128 -1.17 8.49 4.77
N GLY A 129 -2.19 7.88 5.35
CA GLY A 129 -3.39 8.59 5.79
C GLY A 129 -4.32 8.83 4.62
N PHE A 130 -5.45 9.47 4.88
CA PHE A 130 -6.40 9.80 3.83
C PHE A 130 -6.37 11.28 3.57
N ASP A 131 -5.94 11.65 2.38
CA ASP A 131 -5.94 13.02 1.91
C ASP A 131 -6.49 12.99 0.48
N GLU A 132 -7.68 13.52 0.32
CA GLU A 132 -8.36 13.48 -0.96
C GLU A 132 -7.56 14.15 -2.08
N ALA A 133 -6.90 15.25 -1.78
CA ALA A 133 -6.08 15.94 -2.78
C ALA A 133 -4.91 15.06 -3.26
N ALA A 134 -4.26 14.36 -2.32
CA ALA A 134 -3.17 13.45 -2.67
C ALA A 134 -3.68 12.27 -3.49
N TYR A 135 -4.85 11.74 -3.12
CA TYR A 135 -5.46 10.64 -3.86
C TYR A 135 -5.78 11.08 -5.29
N LYS A 136 -6.36 12.27 -5.45
CA LYS A 136 -6.65 12.80 -6.78
C LYS A 136 -5.40 12.94 -7.62
N ARG A 137 -4.32 13.40 -7.02
CA ARG A 137 -3.06 13.57 -7.75
C ARG A 137 -2.50 12.23 -8.24
N VAL A 138 -2.51 11.22 -7.39
CA VAL A 138 -1.91 9.94 -7.76
C VAL A 138 -2.75 9.21 -8.82
N PHE A 139 -4.04 9.46 -8.86
CA PHE A 139 -4.93 8.87 -9.86
C PHE A 139 -5.20 9.80 -11.05
N SER A 140 -4.61 10.97 -11.05
CA SER A 140 -4.80 11.97 -12.11
C SER A 140 -6.27 12.38 -12.28
N LEU A 141 -6.95 12.59 -11.18
CA LEU A 141 -8.37 12.98 -11.20
C LEU A 141 -8.59 14.47 -10.98
#